data_ff86b70492c41eb5a185c4e716d77b88
#
_entry.id   ff86b70492c41eb5a185c4e716d77b88
#
_cell.length_a   1.000
_cell.length_b   1.000
_cell.length_c   1.000
_cell.angle_alpha   90.00
_cell.angle_beta   90.00
_cell.angle_gamma   90.00
#
_symmetry.space_group_name_H-M   'P 1'
#
loop_
_entity.id
_entity.type
_entity.pdbx_description
1 polymer ?
#
loop_
_entity_poly.entity_id
_entity_poly.type
_entity_poly.pdbx_seq_one_letter_code
_entity_poly.pdbx_strand_id
1 'polypeptide(L)'
;MAEFEAEVKAQDIIKELKADRLFTDTNLKTILSAGADVLLDSVKSAYVAAGHNRRTGETYRHIVRPNTVKRDKQDVPYMVVTLRGKDARQQPYNIKGFVLNYGRKSRNLWKRRGGAIKADHCWNQAIKAARAASNEAMRKEAINILNR
;
A
#
# COMPACT_ATOMS: atom_id res chain seq x y z
N MET A 1 -12.81 2.25 12.03
CA MET A 1 -12.03 1.07 11.65
C MET A 1 -10.72 1.54 11.04
N ALA A 2 -9.60 0.99 11.46
CA ALA A 2 -8.32 1.31 10.86
C ALA A 2 -8.33 0.92 9.37
N GLU A 3 -7.94 1.82 8.51
CA GLU A 3 -7.78 1.51 7.09
C GLU A 3 -6.60 0.57 6.90
N PHE A 4 -6.78 -0.46 6.07
CA PHE A 4 -5.72 -1.37 5.69
C PHE A 4 -4.89 -0.73 4.58
N GLU A 5 -3.86 0.00 4.96
CA GLU A 5 -3.04 0.81 4.07
C GLU A 5 -1.54 0.50 4.23
N ALA A 6 -0.81 0.63 3.14
CA ALA A 6 0.64 0.68 3.15
C ALA A 6 1.09 2.11 2.84
N GLU A 7 1.93 2.68 3.68
CA GLU A 7 2.37 4.07 3.59
C GLU A 7 3.79 4.20 3.04
N VAL A 8 4.01 5.22 2.23
CA VAL A 8 5.32 5.64 1.75
C VAL A 8 5.59 7.06 2.21
N LYS A 9 6.73 7.28 2.85
CA LYS A 9 7.18 8.58 3.37
C LYS A 9 8.54 8.95 2.81
N ALA A 10 8.70 10.17 2.34
CA ALA A 10 9.95 10.66 1.73
C ALA A 10 10.77 11.58 2.64
N GLN A 11 10.30 11.89 3.84
CA GLN A 11 10.90 12.89 4.71
C GLN A 11 12.38 12.64 5.01
N ASP A 12 12.75 11.40 5.28
CA ASP A 12 14.13 11.05 5.63
C ASP A 12 15.07 11.22 4.43
N ILE A 13 14.60 10.89 3.24
CA ILE A 13 15.36 11.06 1.99
C ILE A 13 15.61 12.55 1.72
N ILE A 14 14.60 13.39 1.89
CA ILE A 14 14.72 14.84 1.68
C ILE A 14 15.67 15.47 2.70
N LYS A 15 15.60 15.05 3.95
CA LYS A 15 16.54 15.49 4.99
C LYS A 15 17.99 15.04 4.71
N GLU A 16 18.17 13.81 4.26
CA GLU A 16 19.47 13.27 3.86
C GLU A 16 20.11 14.10 2.75
N LEU A 17 19.32 14.48 1.77
CA LEU A 17 19.78 15.29 0.64
C LEU A 17 19.93 16.79 0.97
N LYS A 18 19.51 17.24 2.17
CA LYS A 18 19.57 18.64 2.62
C LYS A 18 19.02 19.64 1.60
N ALA A 19 17.92 19.29 0.96
CA ALA A 19 17.39 20.02 -0.18
C ALA A 19 15.95 20.50 0.07
N ASP A 20 15.80 21.61 0.78
CA ASP A 20 14.50 22.18 1.15
C ASP A 20 13.57 22.45 -0.04
N ARG A 21 14.13 22.72 -1.21
CA ARG A 21 13.35 22.92 -2.44
C ARG A 21 12.55 21.67 -2.88
N LEU A 22 12.87 20.50 -2.35
CA LEU A 22 12.10 19.27 -2.59
C LEU A 22 10.78 19.24 -1.83
N PHE A 23 10.56 20.11 -0.85
CA PHE A 23 9.33 20.16 -0.06
C PHE A 23 8.14 20.86 -0.75
N THR A 24 8.25 21.26 -2.02
CA THR A 24 7.08 21.75 -2.76
C THR A 24 6.08 20.62 -2.99
N ASP A 25 4.78 20.93 -3.01
CA ASP A 25 3.73 19.92 -3.17
C ASP A 25 3.90 19.10 -4.46
N THR A 26 4.32 19.74 -5.55
CA THR A 26 4.57 19.07 -6.84
C THR A 26 5.73 18.07 -6.74
N ASN A 27 6.86 18.49 -6.16
CA ASN A 27 8.04 17.65 -6.01
C ASN A 27 7.76 16.48 -5.04
N LEU A 28 7.13 16.76 -3.92
CA LEU A 28 6.71 15.73 -2.95
C LEU A 28 5.81 14.68 -3.60
N LYS A 29 4.83 15.12 -4.38
CA LYS A 29 3.93 14.21 -5.10
C LYS A 29 4.71 13.31 -6.07
N THR A 30 5.65 13.87 -6.82
CA THR A 30 6.48 13.12 -7.78
C THR A 30 7.37 12.10 -7.07
N ILE A 31 8.05 12.49 -6.01
CA ILE A 31 8.92 11.62 -5.22
C ILE A 31 8.11 10.48 -4.57
N LEU A 32 7.02 10.82 -3.88
CA LEU A 32 6.17 9.86 -3.22
C LEU A 32 5.50 8.89 -4.20
N SER A 33 5.12 9.36 -5.39
CA SER A 33 4.57 8.52 -6.45
C SER A 33 5.57 7.45 -6.90
N ALA A 34 6.84 7.80 -7.07
CA ALA A 34 7.87 6.84 -7.44
C ALA A 34 8.01 5.71 -6.41
N GLY A 35 8.04 6.05 -5.12
CA GLY A 35 8.08 5.05 -4.05
C GLY A 35 6.80 4.22 -3.93
N ALA A 36 5.65 4.85 -4.09
CA ALA A 36 4.35 4.19 -3.99
C ALA A 36 4.10 3.24 -5.18
N ASP A 37 4.60 3.53 -6.37
CA ASP A 37 4.51 2.64 -7.53
C ASP A 37 5.30 1.35 -7.31
N VAL A 38 6.50 1.43 -6.74
CA VAL A 38 7.28 0.24 -6.35
C VAL A 38 6.52 -0.59 -5.31
N LEU A 39 5.94 0.05 -4.31
CA LEU A 39 5.15 -0.62 -3.29
C LEU A 39 3.89 -1.28 -3.88
N LEU A 40 3.19 -0.60 -4.78
CA LEU A 40 2.03 -1.14 -5.49
C LEU A 40 2.37 -2.42 -6.25
N ASP A 41 3.46 -2.41 -7.00
CA ASP A 41 3.91 -3.57 -7.77
C ASP A 41 4.30 -4.73 -6.85
N SER A 42 4.96 -4.45 -5.74
CA SER A 42 5.32 -5.47 -4.74
C SER A 42 4.10 -6.12 -4.10
N VAL A 43 3.11 -5.32 -3.70
CA VAL A 43 1.86 -5.83 -3.11
C VAL A 43 1.09 -6.66 -4.13
N LYS A 44 0.95 -6.21 -5.35
CA LYS A 44 0.29 -6.95 -6.43
C LYS A 44 0.98 -8.29 -6.72
N SER A 45 2.31 -8.28 -6.79
CA SER A 45 3.10 -9.50 -6.99
C SER A 45 2.93 -10.49 -5.85
N ALA A 46 2.89 -10.01 -4.61
CA ALA A 46 2.67 -10.84 -3.43
C ALA A 46 1.26 -11.47 -3.43
N TYR A 47 0.23 -10.76 -3.85
CA TYR A 47 -1.12 -11.29 -4.01
C TYR A 47 -1.19 -12.39 -5.07
N VAL A 48 -0.52 -12.20 -6.20
CA VAL A 48 -0.41 -13.24 -7.24
C VAL A 48 0.32 -14.47 -6.71
N ALA A 49 1.46 -14.29 -6.06
CA ALA A 49 2.24 -15.38 -5.48
C ALA A 49 1.48 -16.17 -4.41
N ALA A 50 0.69 -15.48 -3.59
CA ALA A 50 -0.20 -16.09 -2.58
C ALA A 50 -1.45 -16.75 -3.18
N GLY A 51 -1.71 -16.58 -4.49
CA GLY A 51 -2.85 -17.17 -5.19
C GLY A 51 -4.17 -16.43 -5.00
N HIS A 52 -4.17 -15.21 -4.49
CA HIS A 52 -5.38 -14.43 -4.22
C HIS A 52 -6.08 -13.90 -5.49
N ASN A 53 -5.43 -13.99 -6.64
CA ASN A 53 -6.01 -13.60 -7.93
C ASN A 53 -6.65 -14.77 -8.71
N ARG A 54 -6.55 -16.01 -8.21
CA ARG A 54 -6.90 -17.23 -8.98
C ARG A 54 -8.40 -17.37 -9.26
N ARG A 55 -9.26 -16.92 -8.37
CA ARG A 55 -10.70 -17.14 -8.52
C ARG A 55 -11.35 -16.11 -9.44
N THR A 56 -11.38 -14.84 -9.07
CA THR A 56 -12.02 -13.77 -9.83
C THR A 56 -11.07 -12.63 -10.16
N GLY A 57 -9.95 -12.51 -9.43
CA GLY A 57 -9.02 -11.39 -9.52
C GLY A 57 -9.61 -10.05 -9.03
N GLU A 58 -10.81 -10.04 -8.44
CA GLU A 58 -11.48 -8.81 -8.02
C GLU A 58 -10.68 -8.06 -6.96
N THR A 59 -10.29 -8.74 -5.88
CA THR A 59 -9.49 -8.10 -4.80
C THR A 59 -8.19 -7.52 -5.36
N TYR A 60 -7.51 -8.26 -6.23
CA TYR A 60 -6.28 -7.81 -6.88
C TYR A 60 -6.48 -6.53 -7.69
N ARG A 61 -7.57 -6.42 -8.47
CA ARG A 61 -7.87 -5.24 -9.29
C ARG A 61 -8.15 -4.00 -8.47
N HIS A 62 -8.58 -4.16 -7.23
CA HIS A 62 -8.89 -3.07 -6.31
C HIS A 62 -7.72 -2.64 -5.41
N ILE A 63 -6.54 -3.26 -5.60
CA ILE A 63 -5.30 -2.74 -5.04
C ILE A 63 -4.89 -1.53 -5.86
N VAL A 64 -4.93 -0.36 -5.26
CA VAL A 64 -4.71 0.91 -5.95
C VAL A 64 -3.79 1.84 -5.18
N ARG A 65 -3.17 2.75 -5.90
CA ARG A 65 -2.43 3.87 -5.35
C ARG A 65 -3.16 5.16 -5.72
N PRO A 66 -3.92 5.75 -4.81
CA PRO A 66 -4.51 7.06 -5.06
C PRO A 66 -3.43 8.11 -5.31
N ASN A 67 -3.65 8.95 -6.32
CA ASN A 67 -2.72 10.01 -6.67
C ASN A 67 -2.90 11.26 -5.78
N THR A 68 -2.95 11.05 -4.47
CA THR A 68 -3.19 12.08 -3.48
C THR A 68 -2.14 11.98 -2.37
N VAL A 69 -1.47 13.09 -2.10
CA VAL A 69 -0.58 13.21 -0.94
C VAL A 69 -1.44 13.49 0.28
N LYS A 70 -1.31 12.65 1.30
CA LYS A 70 -1.91 12.84 2.62
C LYS A 70 -0.85 13.42 3.57
N ARG A 71 -1.29 13.99 4.69
CA ARG A 71 -0.41 14.45 5.76
C ARG A 71 -0.84 13.81 7.07
N ASP A 72 0.14 13.39 7.87
CA ASP A 72 -0.12 12.83 9.19
C ASP A 72 -0.31 13.94 10.25
N LYS A 73 -0.46 13.55 11.51
CA LYS A 73 -0.65 14.48 12.64
C LYS A 73 0.54 15.43 12.88
N GLN A 74 1.70 15.06 12.39
CA GLN A 74 2.94 15.85 12.45
C GLN A 74 3.22 16.62 11.16
N ASP A 75 2.21 16.71 10.27
CA ASP A 75 2.30 17.35 8.96
C ASP A 75 3.31 16.68 8.00
N VAL A 76 3.66 15.42 8.25
CA VAL A 76 4.55 14.65 7.37
C VAL A 76 3.78 14.15 6.16
N PRO A 77 4.21 14.50 4.94
CA PRO A 77 3.53 14.04 3.73
C PRO A 77 3.78 12.56 3.48
N TYR A 78 2.74 11.85 3.07
CA TYR A 78 2.82 10.44 2.70
C TYR A 78 1.83 10.08 1.60
N MET A 79 2.08 8.96 0.94
CA MET A 79 1.19 8.38 -0.05
C MET A 79 0.89 6.94 0.34
N VAL A 80 -0.27 6.43 -0.06
CA VAL A 80 -0.73 5.11 0.36
C VAL A 80 -0.95 4.18 -0.83
N VAL A 81 -0.78 2.88 -0.57
CA VAL A 81 -1.31 1.79 -1.39
C VAL A 81 -2.36 1.09 -0.55
N THR A 82 -3.55 0.96 -1.09
CA THR A 82 -4.72 0.45 -0.36
C THR A 82 -5.65 -0.37 -1.25
N LEU A 83 -6.61 -1.03 -0.63
CA LEU A 83 -7.71 -1.70 -1.30
C LEU A 83 -8.94 -0.80 -1.26
N ARG A 84 -9.45 -0.41 -2.43
CA ARG A 84 -10.63 0.45 -2.56
C ARG A 84 -11.81 -0.28 -3.17
N GLY A 85 -13.00 0.21 -2.83
CA GLY A 85 -14.26 -0.25 -3.38
C GLY A 85 -14.90 -1.36 -2.56
N LYS A 86 -16.03 -1.81 -3.06
CA LYS A 86 -16.87 -2.86 -2.47
C LYS A 86 -17.21 -3.89 -3.54
N ASP A 87 -17.41 -5.13 -3.11
CA ASP A 87 -17.90 -6.18 -3.99
C ASP A 87 -19.41 -6.06 -4.29
N ALA A 88 -19.94 -6.97 -5.09
CA ALA A 88 -21.36 -7.03 -5.41
C ALA A 88 -22.28 -7.21 -4.19
N ARG A 89 -21.75 -7.68 -3.06
CA ARG A 89 -22.45 -7.84 -1.79
C ARG A 89 -22.23 -6.66 -0.83
N GLN A 90 -21.72 -5.55 -1.33
CA GLN A 90 -21.38 -4.35 -0.55
C GLN A 90 -20.31 -4.56 0.54
N GLN A 91 -19.51 -5.60 0.44
CA GLN A 91 -18.40 -5.86 1.36
C GLN A 91 -17.15 -5.10 0.90
N PRO A 92 -16.54 -4.26 1.76
CA PRO A 92 -15.34 -3.52 1.40
C PRO A 92 -14.15 -4.45 1.10
N TYR A 93 -13.39 -4.16 0.05
CA TYR A 93 -12.20 -4.93 -0.30
C TYR A 93 -11.08 -4.81 0.73
N ASN A 94 -10.99 -3.70 1.46
CA ASN A 94 -10.02 -3.54 2.55
C ASN A 94 -10.23 -4.55 3.67
N ILE A 95 -11.47 -4.90 4.00
CA ILE A 95 -11.80 -5.96 4.97
C ILE A 95 -11.35 -7.33 4.44
N LYS A 96 -11.56 -7.60 3.15
CA LYS A 96 -11.09 -8.85 2.53
C LYS A 96 -9.56 -8.94 2.59
N GLY A 97 -8.85 -7.87 2.26
CA GLY A 97 -7.40 -7.79 2.38
C GLY A 97 -6.90 -8.02 3.81
N PHE A 98 -7.54 -7.39 4.78
CA PHE A 98 -7.23 -7.58 6.19
C PHE A 98 -7.38 -9.05 6.62
N VAL A 99 -8.49 -9.69 6.24
CA VAL A 99 -8.75 -11.10 6.57
C VAL A 99 -7.74 -12.03 5.90
N LEU A 100 -7.35 -11.79 4.65
CA LEU A 100 -6.34 -12.59 3.97
C LEU A 100 -4.97 -12.47 4.65
N ASN A 101 -4.60 -11.26 5.05
CA ASN A 101 -3.30 -11.00 5.67
C ASN A 101 -3.21 -11.53 7.11
N TYR A 102 -4.25 -11.32 7.92
CA TYR A 102 -4.25 -11.65 9.35
C TYR A 102 -5.06 -12.90 9.70
N GLY A 103 -5.80 -13.45 8.77
CA GLY A 103 -6.65 -14.60 8.99
C GLY A 103 -7.94 -14.28 9.76
N ARG A 104 -8.73 -15.28 9.95
CA ARG A 104 -9.90 -15.26 10.84
C ARG A 104 -10.17 -16.65 11.43
N LYS A 105 -10.75 -16.68 12.63
CA LYS A 105 -11.30 -17.92 13.22
C LYS A 105 -12.59 -18.33 12.50
N SER A 106 -12.93 -19.62 12.51
CA SER A 106 -14.21 -20.07 12.01
C SER A 106 -15.36 -19.42 12.81
N ARG A 107 -16.36 -18.91 12.11
CA ARG A 107 -17.54 -18.35 12.74
C ARG A 107 -18.64 -19.42 12.78
N ASN A 108 -18.90 -19.99 13.96
CA ASN A 108 -20.10 -20.75 14.25
C ASN A 108 -21.30 -19.80 14.42
N LEU A 109 -21.68 -19.12 13.34
CA LEU A 109 -22.94 -18.40 13.31
C LEU A 109 -24.00 -19.35 12.74
N TRP A 110 -25.06 -19.56 13.46
CA TRP A 110 -26.16 -20.49 13.24
C TRP A 110 -26.71 -20.61 11.80
N LYS A 111 -26.36 -19.74 10.90
CA LYS A 111 -26.83 -19.75 9.51
C LYS A 111 -25.78 -19.44 8.44
N ARG A 112 -24.55 -19.11 8.79
CA ARG A 112 -23.50 -18.80 7.81
C ARG A 112 -22.21 -19.52 8.19
N ARG A 113 -21.95 -20.63 7.53
CA ARG A 113 -20.70 -21.37 7.64
C ARG A 113 -19.56 -20.60 6.99
N GLY A 114 -18.90 -19.72 7.75
CA GLY A 114 -17.62 -19.18 7.36
C GLY A 114 -16.50 -20.02 7.95
N GLY A 115 -15.74 -20.73 7.13
CA GLY A 115 -14.55 -21.46 7.57
C GLY A 115 -13.47 -20.53 8.13
N ALA A 116 -12.54 -21.11 8.91
CA ALA A 116 -11.32 -20.41 9.31
C ALA A 116 -10.49 -20.06 8.07
N ILE A 117 -9.85 -18.88 8.08
CA ILE A 117 -8.88 -18.46 7.08
C ILE A 117 -7.55 -18.31 7.79
N LYS A 118 -6.54 -19.03 7.30
CA LYS A 118 -5.18 -18.92 7.83
C LYS A 118 -4.56 -17.60 7.38
N ALA A 119 -3.90 -16.89 8.31
CA ALA A 119 -3.10 -15.71 7.98
C ALA A 119 -1.92 -16.08 7.07
N ASP A 120 -1.72 -15.36 5.98
CA ASP A 120 -0.55 -15.54 5.12
C ASP A 120 0.46 -14.38 5.20
N HIS A 121 0.04 -13.25 5.79
CA HIS A 121 0.86 -12.05 5.96
C HIS A 121 1.47 -11.51 4.65
N CYS A 122 0.88 -11.82 3.50
CA CYS A 122 1.43 -11.44 2.19
C CYS A 122 1.57 -9.93 2.04
N TRP A 123 0.65 -9.15 2.58
CA TRP A 123 0.69 -7.70 2.59
C TRP A 123 1.88 -7.18 3.40
N ASN A 124 2.03 -7.65 4.63
CA ASN A 124 3.14 -7.25 5.51
C ASN A 124 4.50 -7.64 4.93
N GLN A 125 4.60 -8.83 4.35
CA GLN A 125 5.81 -9.30 3.70
C GLN A 125 6.16 -8.48 2.46
N ALA A 126 5.17 -8.09 1.66
CA ALA A 126 5.35 -7.24 0.50
C ALA A 126 5.86 -5.84 0.88
N ILE A 127 5.29 -5.23 1.92
CA ILE A 127 5.74 -3.93 2.43
C ILE A 127 7.20 -4.02 2.89
N LYS A 128 7.53 -5.04 3.67
CA LYS A 128 8.89 -5.24 4.18
C LYS A 128 9.90 -5.46 3.05
N ALA A 129 9.55 -6.28 2.06
CA ALA A 129 10.41 -6.56 0.91
C ALA A 129 10.61 -5.34 0.00
N ALA A 130 9.58 -4.51 -0.17
CA ALA A 130 9.62 -3.34 -1.05
C ALA A 130 10.30 -2.12 -0.44
N ARG A 131 10.52 -2.07 0.88
CA ARG A 131 10.96 -0.86 1.59
C ARG A 131 12.25 -0.27 1.00
N ALA A 132 13.28 -1.08 0.81
CA ALA A 132 14.56 -0.63 0.26
C ALA A 132 14.42 -0.13 -1.18
N ALA A 133 13.72 -0.86 -2.04
CA ALA A 133 13.49 -0.49 -3.43
C ALA A 133 12.63 0.76 -3.57
N SER A 134 11.60 0.91 -2.73
CA SER A 134 10.76 2.10 -2.66
C SER A 134 11.57 3.34 -2.27
N ASN A 135 12.41 3.24 -1.23
CA ASN A 135 13.28 4.33 -0.80
C ASN A 135 14.30 4.70 -1.87
N GLU A 136 14.86 3.72 -2.56
CA GLU A 136 15.79 3.96 -3.66
C GLU A 136 15.12 4.67 -4.85
N ALA A 137 13.91 4.26 -5.20
CA ALA A 137 13.12 4.92 -6.25
C ALA A 137 12.83 6.39 -5.89
N MET A 138 12.46 6.66 -4.66
CA MET A 138 12.23 8.04 -4.19
C MET A 138 13.52 8.86 -4.18
N ARG A 139 14.64 8.29 -3.74
CA ARG A 139 15.95 8.96 -3.76
C ARG A 139 16.37 9.31 -5.17
N LYS A 140 16.24 8.38 -6.10
CA LYS A 140 16.57 8.59 -7.52
C LYS A 140 15.73 9.70 -8.13
N GLU A 141 14.44 9.73 -7.86
CA GLU A 141 13.56 10.77 -8.36
C GLU A 141 13.87 12.14 -7.74
N ALA A 142 14.18 12.19 -6.44
CA ALA A 142 14.62 13.40 -5.77
C ALA A 142 15.90 13.98 -6.39
N ILE A 143 16.88 13.13 -6.69
CA ILE A 143 18.11 13.53 -7.36
C ILE A 143 17.82 14.05 -8.79
N ASN A 144 16.94 13.40 -9.53
CA ASN A 144 16.52 13.83 -10.85
C ASN A 144 15.90 15.25 -10.82
N ILE A 145 15.08 15.53 -9.82
CA ILE A 145 14.47 16.85 -9.62
C ILE A 145 15.55 17.90 -9.30
N LEU A 146 16.53 17.55 -8.48
CA LEU A 146 17.63 18.44 -8.11
C LEU A 146 18.54 18.80 -9.31
N ASN A 147 18.62 17.90 -10.29
CA ASN A 147 19.46 18.07 -11.49
C ASN A 147 18.75 18.74 -12.65
N ARG A 148 17.50 19.15 -12.50
CA ARG A 148 16.74 19.98 -13.45
C ARG A 148 16.99 21.45 -13.15
#